data_e0ac832442d2539f08fc4c74cc4ac3cd
#
_entry.id   e0ac832442d2539f08fc4c74cc4ac3cd
#
_cell.length_a   1.000
_cell.length_b   1.000
_cell.length_c   1.000
_cell.angle_alpha   90.00
_cell.angle_beta   90.00
_cell.angle_gamma   90.00
#
_symmetry.space_group_name_H-M   'P 1'
#
loop_
_entity.id
_entity.type
_entity.pdbx_description
1 polymer ?
#
loop_
_entity_poly.entity_id
_entity_poly.type
_entity_poly.pdbx_seq_one_letter_code
_entity_poly.pdbx_strand_id
1 'polypeptide(L)'
;YHVCTQIAQDLRANGGSTSLATRFNLAIKAYEHTAAYDGAIANHFGRLVPGGSQKFPRTFNTQFHKVQEMRYGENPHQQAAFYVEANPAEAGIATARQIQGKELSYNNVADTDAALECVKNFEQPACVIVKHANPCGVAIAGDIRCAYDLAFATDTESAFGGIIAFNRELDAATAARIVERQFVEVIIAPSVSEEASAIVAEKKNVRLSMKKTVSPA
;
A
#
# COMPACT_ATOMS: atom_id res chain seq x y z
N TYR A 1 23.74 -11.13 -3.52
CA TYR A 1 24.87 -10.79 -2.62
C TYR A 1 24.51 -10.99 -1.14
N HIS A 2 23.36 -10.53 -0.65
CA HIS A 2 23.00 -10.59 0.77
C HIS A 2 22.96 -12.04 1.32
N VAL A 3 22.39 -13.00 0.57
CA VAL A 3 22.31 -14.42 0.97
C VAL A 3 23.71 -15.06 1.11
N CYS A 4 24.61 -14.77 0.18
CA CYS A 4 26.00 -15.28 0.25
C CYS A 4 26.74 -14.77 1.48
N THR A 5 26.53 -13.50 1.85
CA THR A 5 27.14 -12.90 3.06
C THR A 5 26.64 -13.59 4.33
N GLN A 6 25.31 -13.84 4.42
CA GLN A 6 24.72 -14.56 5.56
C GLN A 6 25.25 -15.97 5.70
N ILE A 7 25.35 -16.72 4.56
CA ILE A 7 25.92 -18.08 4.57
C ILE A 7 27.38 -18.06 5.02
N ALA A 8 28.18 -17.12 4.52
CA ALA A 8 29.59 -17.01 4.91
C ALA A 8 29.77 -16.68 6.42
N GLN A 9 28.89 -15.85 6.98
CA GLN A 9 28.88 -15.57 8.41
C GLN A 9 28.50 -16.81 9.23
N ASP A 10 27.46 -17.54 8.81
CA ASP A 10 27.02 -18.77 9.49
C ASP A 10 28.11 -19.86 9.47
N LEU A 11 28.79 -20.07 8.33
CA LEU A 11 29.93 -20.98 8.21
C LEU A 11 31.07 -20.63 9.18
N ARG A 12 31.41 -19.33 9.30
CA ARG A 12 32.45 -18.87 10.23
C ARG A 12 32.07 -19.11 11.68
N ALA A 13 30.78 -18.86 12.03
CA ALA A 13 30.27 -19.03 13.38
C ALA A 13 30.16 -20.51 13.82
N ASN A 14 30.00 -21.44 12.88
CA ASN A 14 29.71 -22.85 13.16
C ASN A 14 30.83 -23.80 12.67
N GLY A 15 32.09 -23.37 12.69
CA GLY A 15 33.23 -24.23 12.39
C GLY A 15 33.22 -24.81 10.97
N GLY A 16 32.77 -24.08 9.98
CA GLY A 16 32.74 -24.48 8.57
C GLY A 16 31.45 -25.21 8.14
N SER A 17 30.43 -25.29 9.00
CA SER A 17 29.11 -25.87 8.66
C SER A 17 28.01 -24.82 8.78
N THR A 18 26.90 -25.03 8.07
CA THR A 18 25.73 -24.18 8.22
C THR A 18 24.78 -24.68 9.30
N SER A 19 24.12 -23.78 10.01
CA SER A 19 23.10 -24.11 11.01
C SER A 19 21.86 -24.75 10.34
N LEU A 20 21.08 -25.53 11.12
CA LEU A 20 19.81 -26.09 10.64
C LEU A 20 18.86 -24.97 10.21
N ALA A 21 18.81 -23.88 10.96
CA ALA A 21 17.96 -22.72 10.63
C ALA A 21 18.31 -22.11 9.28
N THR A 22 19.61 -21.93 9.00
CA THR A 22 20.08 -21.43 7.68
C THR A 22 19.69 -22.39 6.56
N ARG A 23 19.94 -23.71 6.71
CA ARG A 23 19.56 -24.70 5.71
C ARG A 23 18.06 -24.72 5.45
N PHE A 24 17.26 -24.68 6.50
CA PHE A 24 15.80 -24.67 6.38
C PHE A 24 15.30 -23.42 5.65
N ASN A 25 15.81 -22.23 6.01
CA ASN A 25 15.46 -20.98 5.33
C ASN A 25 15.85 -21.00 3.84
N LEU A 26 17.03 -21.55 3.50
CA LEU A 26 17.46 -21.69 2.11
C LEU A 26 16.58 -22.68 1.33
N ALA A 27 16.15 -23.77 1.95
CA ALA A 27 15.22 -24.71 1.35
C ALA A 27 13.86 -24.05 1.05
N ILE A 28 13.31 -23.28 1.99
CA ILE A 28 12.06 -22.52 1.78
C ILE A 28 12.22 -21.52 0.62
N LYS A 29 13.32 -20.76 0.59
CA LYS A 29 13.59 -19.83 -0.54
C LYS A 29 13.68 -20.55 -1.90
N ALA A 30 14.23 -21.75 -1.93
CA ALA A 30 14.28 -22.54 -3.16
C ALA A 30 12.86 -22.95 -3.60
N TYR A 31 12.02 -23.41 -2.69
CA TYR A 31 10.63 -23.77 -2.98
C TYR A 31 9.78 -22.54 -3.37
N GLU A 32 9.94 -21.41 -2.70
CA GLU A 32 9.29 -20.15 -3.07
C GLU A 32 9.65 -19.75 -4.52
N HIS A 33 10.93 -19.86 -4.88
CA HIS A 33 11.41 -19.55 -6.23
C HIS A 33 10.84 -20.50 -7.29
N THR A 34 10.89 -21.82 -7.04
CA THR A 34 10.39 -22.81 -8.00
C THR A 34 8.87 -22.74 -8.13
N ALA A 35 8.13 -22.51 -7.04
CA ALA A 35 6.68 -22.33 -7.07
C ALA A 35 6.28 -21.13 -7.93
N ALA A 36 6.97 -19.99 -7.81
CA ALA A 36 6.73 -18.82 -8.64
C ALA A 36 7.04 -19.08 -10.12
N TYR A 37 8.15 -19.79 -10.39
CA TYR A 37 8.56 -20.16 -11.74
C TYR A 37 7.58 -21.11 -12.41
N ASP A 38 7.21 -22.20 -11.75
CA ASP A 38 6.24 -23.18 -12.25
C ASP A 38 4.86 -22.55 -12.42
N GLY A 39 4.45 -21.67 -11.49
CA GLY A 39 3.21 -20.91 -11.57
C GLY A 39 3.16 -19.98 -12.79
N ALA A 40 4.26 -19.31 -13.10
CA ALA A 40 4.36 -18.46 -14.30
C ALA A 40 4.25 -19.29 -15.60
N ILE A 41 4.91 -20.45 -15.65
CA ILE A 41 4.80 -21.40 -16.77
C ILE A 41 3.36 -21.89 -16.94
N ALA A 42 2.72 -22.33 -15.85
CA ALA A 42 1.35 -22.83 -15.86
C ALA A 42 0.36 -21.75 -16.32
N ASN A 43 0.53 -20.51 -15.86
CA ASN A 43 -0.28 -19.36 -16.28
C ASN A 43 -0.09 -19.06 -17.77
N HIS A 44 1.14 -19.13 -18.28
CA HIS A 44 1.41 -18.84 -19.69
C HIS A 44 0.83 -19.93 -20.60
N PHE A 45 1.22 -21.18 -20.41
CA PHE A 45 0.81 -22.29 -21.27
C PHE A 45 -0.62 -22.78 -21.01
N GLY A 46 -1.18 -22.54 -19.82
CA GLY A 46 -2.55 -22.87 -19.49
C GLY A 46 -3.59 -22.15 -20.35
N ARG A 47 -3.19 -21.11 -21.06
CA ARG A 47 -4.02 -20.40 -22.07
C ARG A 47 -4.13 -21.16 -23.39
N LEU A 48 -3.16 -22.05 -23.68
CA LEU A 48 -2.99 -22.72 -24.97
C LEU A 48 -3.55 -24.14 -25.00
N VAL A 49 -4.10 -24.62 -23.88
CA VAL A 49 -4.61 -25.98 -23.73
C VAL A 49 -6.14 -26.01 -23.59
N PRO A 50 -6.82 -27.15 -23.80
CA PRO A 50 -8.24 -27.28 -23.56
C PRO A 50 -8.63 -26.86 -22.15
N GLY A 51 -9.69 -26.05 -22.01
CA GLY A 51 -10.13 -25.44 -20.75
C GLY A 51 -9.49 -24.09 -20.43
N GLY A 52 -8.52 -23.64 -21.25
CA GLY A 52 -7.99 -22.29 -21.25
C GLY A 52 -8.48 -21.48 -22.44
N SER A 53 -8.19 -20.17 -22.46
CA SER A 53 -8.41 -19.26 -23.58
C SER A 53 -7.27 -18.26 -23.69
N GLN A 54 -7.18 -17.53 -24.81
CA GLN A 54 -6.09 -16.54 -24.99
C GLN A 54 -5.94 -15.55 -23.83
N LYS A 55 -7.02 -15.23 -23.12
CA LYS A 55 -7.03 -14.29 -22.00
C LYS A 55 -6.93 -14.97 -20.64
N PHE A 56 -7.41 -16.20 -20.49
CA PHE A 56 -7.58 -16.88 -19.21
C PHE A 56 -6.93 -18.26 -19.22
N PRO A 57 -5.93 -18.52 -18.37
CA PRO A 57 -5.38 -19.85 -18.21
C PRO A 57 -6.39 -20.78 -17.52
N ARG A 58 -6.23 -22.10 -17.74
CA ARG A 58 -7.06 -23.11 -17.07
C ARG A 58 -6.90 -23.13 -15.55
N THR A 59 -5.70 -22.79 -15.05
CA THR A 59 -5.41 -22.57 -13.64
C THR A 59 -4.72 -21.23 -13.48
N PHE A 60 -5.03 -20.50 -12.40
CA PHE A 60 -4.39 -19.23 -12.09
C PHE A 60 -3.52 -19.35 -10.85
N ASN A 61 -2.25 -19.03 -10.98
CA ASN A 61 -1.27 -19.07 -9.90
C ASN A 61 -0.71 -17.67 -9.67
N THR A 62 -0.62 -17.26 -8.42
CA THR A 62 0.01 -16.01 -8.01
C THR A 62 0.75 -16.19 -6.70
N GLN A 63 1.81 -15.42 -6.50
CA GLN A 63 2.58 -15.38 -5.26
C GLN A 63 2.59 -13.97 -4.71
N PHE A 64 2.25 -13.85 -3.44
CA PHE A 64 2.34 -12.61 -2.69
C PHE A 64 3.45 -12.66 -1.66
N HIS A 65 4.12 -11.54 -1.43
CA HIS A 65 5.17 -11.39 -0.44
C HIS A 65 4.66 -10.66 0.80
N LYS A 66 4.85 -11.25 1.98
CA LYS A 66 4.50 -10.59 3.24
C LYS A 66 5.43 -9.40 3.48
N VAL A 67 4.87 -8.23 3.65
CA VAL A 67 5.61 -6.99 3.95
C VAL A 67 5.41 -6.51 5.39
N GLN A 68 4.30 -6.88 6.02
CA GLN A 68 3.99 -6.47 7.38
C GLN A 68 3.10 -7.51 8.10
N GLU A 69 3.41 -7.80 9.37
CA GLU A 69 2.45 -8.38 10.30
C GLU A 69 1.67 -7.27 10.96
N MET A 70 0.35 -7.35 10.92
CA MET A 70 -0.52 -6.32 11.49
C MET A 70 -0.82 -6.64 12.95
N ARG A 71 -1.00 -5.61 13.76
CA ARG A 71 -1.28 -5.76 15.18
C ARG A 71 -2.54 -6.59 15.45
N TYR A 72 -3.57 -6.45 14.59
CA TYR A 72 -4.81 -7.22 14.58
C TYR A 72 -5.47 -7.03 13.19
N GLY A 73 -6.53 -7.79 12.90
CA GLY A 73 -7.30 -7.66 11.67
C GLY A 73 -8.32 -6.51 11.72
N GLU A 74 -9.47 -6.72 11.12
CA GLU A 74 -10.58 -5.77 11.20
C GLU A 74 -11.02 -5.55 12.65
N ASN A 75 -11.05 -6.64 13.43
CA ASN A 75 -11.39 -6.64 14.84
C ASN A 75 -10.20 -7.08 15.71
N PRO A 76 -10.13 -6.66 16.99
CA PRO A 76 -8.97 -6.91 17.86
C PRO A 76 -8.63 -8.37 18.11
N HIS A 77 -9.57 -9.30 17.96
CA HIS A 77 -9.35 -10.74 18.16
C HIS A 77 -8.87 -11.48 16.91
N GLN A 78 -8.79 -10.79 15.77
CA GLN A 78 -8.34 -11.35 14.49
C GLN A 78 -6.84 -11.11 14.28
N GLN A 79 -6.20 -12.05 13.59
CA GLN A 79 -4.83 -11.88 13.09
C GLN A 79 -4.85 -11.43 11.63
N ALA A 80 -3.89 -10.61 11.25
CA ALA A 80 -3.75 -10.15 9.88
C ALA A 80 -2.28 -9.93 9.50
N ALA A 81 -1.99 -10.04 8.21
CA ALA A 81 -0.73 -9.65 7.63
C ALA A 81 -0.98 -9.00 6.25
N PHE A 82 -0.11 -8.09 5.88
CA PHE A 82 -0.18 -7.41 4.60
C PHE A 82 0.81 -8.06 3.62
N TYR A 83 0.27 -8.48 2.49
CA TYR A 83 1.01 -9.10 1.40
C TYR A 83 0.90 -8.24 0.15
N VAL A 84 1.95 -8.23 -0.66
CA VAL A 84 2.01 -7.48 -1.91
C VAL A 84 2.49 -8.38 -3.06
N GLU A 85 2.11 -8.03 -4.28
CA GLU A 85 2.65 -8.65 -5.48
C GLU A 85 4.13 -8.27 -5.66
N ALA A 86 4.92 -9.17 -6.24
CA ALA A 86 6.34 -8.90 -6.54
C ALA A 86 6.51 -7.76 -7.55
N ASN A 87 5.62 -7.71 -8.55
CA ASN A 87 5.64 -6.72 -9.64
C ASN A 87 4.22 -6.18 -9.84
N PRO A 88 3.76 -5.25 -8.99
CA PRO A 88 2.44 -4.66 -9.15
C PRO A 88 2.36 -3.88 -10.46
N ALA A 89 1.30 -4.13 -11.23
CA ALA A 89 1.09 -3.52 -12.54
C ALA A 89 0.73 -2.03 -12.46
N GLU A 90 0.19 -1.61 -11.31
CA GLU A 90 -0.21 -0.22 -11.09
C GLU A 90 0.18 0.28 -9.69
N ALA A 91 0.12 1.59 -9.53
CA ALA A 91 0.35 2.21 -8.25
C ALA A 91 -0.88 2.10 -7.36
N GLY A 92 -0.73 1.49 -6.19
CA GLY A 92 -1.74 1.27 -5.16
C GLY A 92 -1.15 1.43 -3.77
N ILE A 93 -1.92 1.05 -2.75
CA ILE A 93 -1.43 1.06 -1.37
C ILE A 93 -0.20 0.15 -1.19
N ALA A 94 -0.13 -0.95 -1.94
CA ALA A 94 0.99 -1.89 -1.95
C ALA A 94 2.32 -1.27 -2.41
N THR A 95 2.26 -0.22 -3.24
CA THR A 95 3.44 0.49 -3.75
C THR A 95 3.66 1.84 -3.06
N ALA A 96 2.74 2.27 -2.22
CA ALA A 96 2.85 3.54 -1.50
C ALA A 96 4.02 3.53 -0.52
N ARG A 97 4.67 4.67 -0.36
CA ARG A 97 5.70 4.88 0.65
C ARG A 97 5.13 5.72 1.78
N GLN A 98 5.05 5.15 2.96
CA GLN A 98 4.75 5.92 4.16
C GLN A 98 5.97 6.76 4.54
N ILE A 99 5.78 8.08 4.74
CA ILE A 99 6.83 9.03 5.08
C ILE A 99 6.72 9.53 6.53
N GLN A 100 5.58 9.33 7.17
CA GLN A 100 5.35 9.71 8.56
C GLN A 100 4.33 8.80 9.25
N GLY A 101 4.42 8.75 10.57
CA GLY A 101 3.45 8.11 11.48
C GLY A 101 3.77 6.65 11.79
N LYS A 102 2.93 6.03 12.62
CA LYS A 102 3.02 4.61 12.97
C LYS A 102 2.63 3.74 11.78
N GLU A 103 3.00 2.46 11.81
CA GLU A 103 2.56 1.47 10.83
C GLU A 103 1.04 1.51 10.61
N LEU A 104 0.63 1.27 9.37
CA LEU A 104 -0.78 1.18 9.00
C LEU A 104 -1.43 -0.03 9.66
N SER A 105 -2.62 0.14 10.22
CA SER A 105 -3.45 -0.97 10.66
C SER A 105 -4.19 -1.60 9.47
N TYR A 106 -4.84 -2.75 9.70
CA TYR A 106 -5.71 -3.38 8.71
C TYR A 106 -6.74 -2.39 8.16
N ASN A 107 -7.48 -1.70 9.03
CA ASN A 107 -8.49 -0.73 8.63
C ASN A 107 -7.87 0.46 7.88
N ASN A 108 -6.67 0.93 8.29
CA ASN A 108 -5.99 1.99 7.55
C ASN A 108 -5.62 1.55 6.12
N VAL A 109 -5.16 0.30 5.93
CA VAL A 109 -4.85 -0.21 4.58
C VAL A 109 -6.12 -0.30 3.74
N ALA A 110 -7.19 -0.90 4.26
CA ALA A 110 -8.46 -1.06 3.54
C ALA A 110 -9.10 0.28 3.17
N ASP A 111 -9.16 1.21 4.12
CA ASP A 111 -9.74 2.54 3.89
C ASP A 111 -8.88 3.38 2.94
N THR A 112 -7.53 3.29 3.07
CA THR A 112 -6.62 4.01 2.17
C THR A 112 -6.68 3.48 0.75
N ASP A 113 -6.79 2.17 0.58
CA ASP A 113 -6.96 1.54 -0.74
C ASP A 113 -8.27 2.02 -1.39
N ALA A 114 -9.38 1.97 -0.67
CA ALA A 114 -10.68 2.46 -1.15
C ALA A 114 -10.62 3.95 -1.55
N ALA A 115 -9.98 4.79 -0.74
CA ALA A 115 -9.84 6.22 -1.02
C ALA A 115 -8.96 6.47 -2.26
N LEU A 116 -7.85 5.73 -2.38
CA LEU A 116 -6.91 5.86 -3.48
C LEU A 116 -7.52 5.38 -4.80
N GLU A 117 -8.20 4.24 -4.81
CA GLU A 117 -8.86 3.71 -6.01
C GLU A 117 -10.01 4.62 -6.45
N CYS A 118 -10.74 5.22 -5.52
CA CYS A 118 -11.76 6.21 -5.85
C CYS A 118 -11.16 7.47 -6.48
N VAL A 119 -10.11 8.06 -5.89
CA VAL A 119 -9.56 9.34 -6.37
C VAL A 119 -8.85 9.21 -7.73
N LYS A 120 -8.36 8.02 -8.09
CA LYS A 120 -7.74 7.73 -9.38
C LYS A 120 -8.68 7.92 -10.57
N ASN A 121 -10.00 7.86 -10.36
CA ASN A 121 -10.99 7.99 -11.44
C ASN A 121 -11.19 9.44 -11.92
N PHE A 122 -10.58 10.42 -11.26
CA PHE A 122 -10.76 11.83 -11.60
C PHE A 122 -9.52 12.41 -12.30
N GLU A 123 -9.74 13.08 -13.43
CA GLU A 123 -8.69 13.82 -14.14
C GLU A 123 -8.43 15.20 -13.56
N GLN A 124 -9.46 15.86 -13.05
CA GLN A 124 -9.37 17.16 -12.40
C GLN A 124 -8.83 17.02 -10.96
N PRO A 125 -8.31 18.11 -10.34
CA PRO A 125 -7.91 18.05 -8.94
C PRO A 125 -9.07 17.56 -8.07
N ALA A 126 -8.86 16.47 -7.33
CA ALA A 126 -9.90 15.78 -6.59
C ALA A 126 -9.44 15.45 -5.17
N CYS A 127 -10.42 15.41 -4.27
CA CYS A 127 -10.29 14.93 -2.90
C CYS A 127 -11.36 13.87 -2.63
N VAL A 128 -10.94 12.78 -2.02
CA VAL A 128 -11.81 11.71 -1.51
C VAL A 128 -11.57 11.53 -0.03
N ILE A 129 -12.62 11.54 0.77
CA ILE A 129 -12.58 11.23 2.20
C ILE A 129 -13.33 9.92 2.42
N VAL A 130 -12.66 8.95 3.03
CA VAL A 130 -13.21 7.60 3.28
C VAL A 130 -13.27 7.32 4.77
N LYS A 131 -14.34 6.67 5.17
CA LYS A 131 -14.53 6.09 6.50
C LYS A 131 -15.17 4.72 6.36
N HIS A 132 -14.56 3.69 6.99
CA HIS A 132 -15.03 2.29 6.91
C HIS A 132 -15.22 1.80 5.47
N ALA A 133 -14.16 1.98 4.65
CA ALA A 133 -14.08 1.62 3.24
C ALA A 133 -15.16 2.27 2.33
N ASN A 134 -15.90 3.25 2.82
CA ASN A 134 -16.91 3.98 2.05
C ASN A 134 -16.58 5.47 1.97
N PRO A 135 -16.74 6.11 0.79
CA PRO A 135 -16.59 7.54 0.67
C PRO A 135 -17.70 8.28 1.44
N CYS A 136 -17.32 9.18 2.36
CA CYS A 136 -18.23 10.12 3.00
C CYS A 136 -18.14 11.53 2.40
N GLY A 137 -17.11 11.79 1.58
CA GLY A 137 -16.96 13.02 0.83
C GLY A 137 -16.11 12.83 -0.41
N VAL A 138 -16.62 13.26 -1.57
CA VAL A 138 -15.91 13.23 -2.85
C VAL A 138 -16.16 14.54 -3.58
N ALA A 139 -15.11 15.21 -4.01
CA ALA A 139 -15.25 16.45 -4.77
C ALA A 139 -14.09 16.66 -5.75
N ILE A 140 -14.39 17.37 -6.83
CA ILE A 140 -13.44 17.93 -7.79
C ILE A 140 -13.55 19.46 -7.76
N ALA A 141 -12.44 20.15 -7.94
CA ALA A 141 -12.41 21.61 -7.99
C ALA A 141 -11.22 22.12 -8.83
N GLY A 142 -11.01 23.43 -8.87
CA GLY A 142 -9.88 24.04 -9.55
C GLY A 142 -8.52 23.73 -8.92
N ASP A 143 -8.50 23.44 -7.62
CA ASP A 143 -7.33 23.02 -6.84
C ASP A 143 -7.74 22.01 -5.75
N ILE A 144 -6.74 21.34 -5.14
CA ILE A 144 -7.01 20.29 -4.14
C ILE A 144 -7.53 20.85 -2.81
N ARG A 145 -7.23 22.09 -2.45
CA ARG A 145 -7.73 22.73 -1.24
C ARG A 145 -9.24 22.96 -1.36
N CYS A 146 -9.68 23.53 -2.49
CA CYS A 146 -11.09 23.68 -2.79
C CYS A 146 -11.82 22.33 -2.88
N ALA A 147 -11.19 21.32 -3.51
CA ALA A 147 -11.73 19.98 -3.54
C ALA A 147 -11.88 19.38 -2.13
N TYR A 148 -10.89 19.57 -1.25
CA TYR A 148 -10.99 19.15 0.15
C TYR A 148 -12.13 19.87 0.90
N ASP A 149 -12.23 21.18 0.76
CA ASP A 149 -13.29 21.97 1.43
C ASP A 149 -14.69 21.47 1.03
N LEU A 150 -14.90 21.17 -0.26
CA LEU A 150 -16.17 20.62 -0.77
C LEU A 150 -16.42 19.19 -0.28
N ALA A 151 -15.42 18.31 -0.37
CA ALA A 151 -15.52 16.93 0.09
C ALA A 151 -15.83 16.88 1.60
N PHE A 152 -15.14 17.67 2.41
CA PHE A 152 -15.37 17.76 3.84
C PHE A 152 -16.77 18.30 4.19
N ALA A 153 -17.28 19.27 3.42
CA ALA A 153 -18.61 19.85 3.65
C ALA A 153 -19.76 18.86 3.38
N THR A 154 -19.50 17.76 2.67
CA THR A 154 -20.51 16.73 2.37
C THR A 154 -21.01 16.03 3.64
N ASP A 155 -20.08 15.63 4.51
CA ASP A 155 -20.38 14.98 5.79
C ASP A 155 -19.23 15.24 6.78
N THR A 156 -19.36 16.28 7.56
CA THR A 156 -18.33 16.72 8.51
C THR A 156 -18.17 15.79 9.71
N GLU A 157 -19.22 15.06 10.08
CA GLU A 157 -19.19 14.12 11.20
C GLU A 157 -18.44 12.84 10.82
N SER A 158 -18.80 12.24 9.69
CA SER A 158 -18.14 11.01 9.20
C SER A 158 -16.70 11.24 8.77
N ALA A 159 -16.35 12.45 8.34
CA ALA A 159 -14.98 12.82 7.97
C ALA A 159 -14.00 12.75 9.15
N PHE A 160 -14.47 12.86 10.41
CA PHE A 160 -13.62 12.81 11.58
C PHE A 160 -12.93 11.43 11.73
N GLY A 161 -11.60 11.43 11.79
CA GLY A 161 -10.79 10.20 11.82
C GLY A 161 -10.84 9.40 10.52
N GLY A 162 -11.22 10.02 9.41
CA GLY A 162 -11.22 9.42 8.09
C GLY A 162 -9.84 9.40 7.42
N ILE A 163 -9.82 8.84 6.24
CA ILE A 163 -8.67 8.80 5.34
C ILE A 163 -8.91 9.80 4.21
N ILE A 164 -7.89 10.57 3.87
CA ILE A 164 -7.99 11.57 2.79
C ILE A 164 -7.04 11.20 1.66
N ALA A 165 -7.57 11.07 0.45
CA ALA A 165 -6.78 10.83 -0.76
C ALA A 165 -6.91 11.99 -1.76
N PHE A 166 -5.78 12.34 -2.37
CA PHE A 166 -5.69 13.33 -3.44
C PHE A 166 -5.09 12.72 -4.71
N ASN A 167 -5.46 13.26 -5.88
CA ASN A 167 -4.85 12.92 -7.17
C ASN A 167 -3.80 13.94 -7.65
N ARG A 168 -3.47 14.92 -6.84
CA ARG A 168 -2.41 15.92 -7.06
C ARG A 168 -1.51 16.01 -5.83
N GLU A 169 -0.39 16.71 -5.97
CA GLU A 169 0.53 16.98 -4.86
C GLU A 169 -0.18 17.63 -3.69
N LEU A 170 0.09 17.14 -2.48
CA LEU A 170 -0.34 17.79 -1.23
C LEU A 170 0.55 19.02 -0.98
N ASP A 171 -0.04 20.20 -1.10
CA ASP A 171 0.61 21.49 -0.81
C ASP A 171 0.45 21.94 0.65
N ALA A 172 1.24 22.94 1.05
CA ALA A 172 1.24 23.48 2.42
C ALA A 172 -0.12 24.05 2.84
N ALA A 173 -0.83 24.75 1.93
CA ALA A 173 -2.10 25.38 2.25
C ALA A 173 -3.20 24.34 2.51
N THR A 174 -3.24 23.28 1.73
CA THR A 174 -4.14 22.14 1.92
C THR A 174 -3.81 21.36 3.19
N ALA A 175 -2.52 21.08 3.43
CA ALA A 175 -2.07 20.40 4.65
C ALA A 175 -2.45 21.18 5.91
N ALA A 176 -2.21 22.51 5.96
CA ALA A 176 -2.60 23.37 7.06
C ALA A 176 -4.12 23.35 7.30
N ARG A 177 -4.90 23.42 6.22
CA ARG A 177 -6.35 23.37 6.29
C ARG A 177 -6.90 22.09 6.88
N ILE A 178 -6.31 20.93 6.51
CA ILE A 178 -6.70 19.62 7.06
C ILE A 178 -6.38 19.56 8.55
N VAL A 179 -5.13 19.89 8.92
CA VAL A 179 -4.62 19.79 10.31
C VAL A 179 -5.38 20.70 11.28
N GLU A 180 -5.83 21.87 10.81
CA GLU A 180 -6.66 22.81 11.58
C GLU A 180 -8.07 22.29 11.80
N ARG A 181 -8.66 21.64 10.76
CA ARG A 181 -10.10 21.43 10.67
C ARG A 181 -10.58 20.11 11.23
N GLN A 182 -9.80 19.03 11.09
CA GLN A 182 -10.22 17.71 11.52
C GLN A 182 -9.08 16.83 12.03
N PHE A 183 -9.43 15.85 12.84
CA PHE A 183 -8.58 14.70 13.07
C PHE A 183 -8.64 13.81 11.84
N VAL A 184 -7.45 13.41 11.32
CA VAL A 184 -7.28 12.52 10.17
C VAL A 184 -6.32 11.39 10.54
N GLU A 185 -6.61 10.17 10.11
CA GLU A 185 -5.72 9.03 10.38
C GLU A 185 -4.65 8.85 9.32
N VAL A 186 -5.01 8.96 8.03
CA VAL A 186 -4.08 8.83 6.91
C VAL A 186 -4.37 9.90 5.87
N ILE A 187 -3.30 10.47 5.32
CA ILE A 187 -3.34 11.30 4.10
C ILE A 187 -2.49 10.62 3.05
N ILE A 188 -3.01 10.45 1.84
CA ILE A 188 -2.27 9.91 0.70
C ILE A 188 -2.40 10.81 -0.52
N ALA A 189 -1.27 11.07 -1.17
CA ALA A 189 -1.18 11.90 -2.37
C ALA A 189 -0.10 11.35 -3.33
N PRO A 190 -0.08 11.73 -4.62
CA PRO A 190 1.00 11.37 -5.54
C PRO A 190 2.37 11.87 -5.10
N SER A 191 2.42 13.08 -4.56
CA SER A 191 3.60 13.70 -3.94
C SER A 191 3.17 14.62 -2.79
N VAL A 192 4.14 15.01 -1.97
CA VAL A 192 3.92 15.90 -0.81
C VAL A 192 5.03 16.92 -0.82
N SER A 193 4.70 18.22 -0.74
CA SER A 193 5.72 19.27 -0.64
C SER A 193 6.46 19.20 0.71
N GLU A 194 7.66 19.74 0.77
CA GLU A 194 8.45 19.75 2.02
C GLU A 194 7.73 20.54 3.11
N GLU A 195 7.12 21.65 2.76
CA GLU A 195 6.34 22.48 3.67
C GLU A 195 5.08 21.76 4.17
N ALA A 196 4.36 21.05 3.28
CA ALA A 196 3.21 20.24 3.68
C ALA A 196 3.62 19.12 4.65
N SER A 197 4.74 18.46 4.38
CA SER A 197 5.31 17.43 5.26
C SER A 197 5.63 18.00 6.65
N ALA A 198 6.23 19.19 6.72
CA ALA A 198 6.55 19.86 7.97
C ALA A 198 5.28 20.21 8.79
N ILE A 199 4.22 20.68 8.13
CA ILE A 199 2.95 20.99 8.77
C ILE A 199 2.30 19.71 9.34
N VAL A 200 2.23 18.65 8.54
CA VAL A 200 1.63 17.37 9.00
C VAL A 200 2.46 16.75 10.13
N ALA A 201 3.79 16.99 10.17
CA ALA A 201 4.69 16.49 11.21
C ALA A 201 4.35 17.01 12.62
N GLU A 202 3.66 18.13 12.75
CA GLU A 202 3.14 18.62 14.03
C GLU A 202 2.12 17.66 14.66
N LYS A 203 1.44 16.87 13.83
CA LYS A 203 0.45 15.85 14.24
C LYS A 203 1.05 14.44 14.13
N LYS A 204 1.84 14.04 15.12
CA LYS A 204 2.60 12.77 15.15
C LYS A 204 1.78 11.51 14.88
N ASN A 205 0.47 11.56 15.11
CA ASN A 205 -0.43 10.41 14.92
C ASN A 205 -0.96 10.29 13.49
N VAL A 206 -0.82 11.33 12.65
CA VAL A 206 -1.22 11.29 11.25
C VAL A 206 -0.19 10.49 10.46
N ARG A 207 -0.67 9.55 9.66
CA ARG A 207 0.13 8.77 8.72
C ARG A 207 0.11 9.48 7.38
N LEU A 208 1.27 9.86 6.90
CA LEU A 208 1.42 10.51 5.61
C LEU A 208 2.07 9.54 4.63
N SER A 209 1.43 9.35 3.48
CA SER A 209 1.89 8.41 2.46
C SER A 209 1.95 9.07 1.09
N MET A 210 2.96 8.68 0.30
CA MET A 210 3.11 9.09 -1.09
C MET A 210 2.94 7.88 -2.00
N LYS A 211 2.23 8.07 -3.11
CA LYS A 211 2.14 7.10 -4.18
C LYS A 211 3.50 6.98 -4.87
N LYS A 212 4.13 5.81 -4.86
CA LYS A 212 5.31 5.58 -5.67
C LYS A 212 4.89 5.46 -7.15
N THR A 213 5.52 6.23 -8.02
CA THR A 213 5.33 6.07 -9.47
C THR A 213 5.88 4.70 -9.87
N VAL A 214 5.03 3.83 -10.40
CA VAL A 214 5.48 2.60 -11.05
C VAL A 214 5.92 3.03 -12.45
N SER A 215 7.20 2.91 -12.76
CA SER A 215 7.67 3.11 -14.14
C SER A 215 7.04 2.03 -15.02
N PRO A 216 6.46 2.39 -16.16
CA PRO A 216 6.03 1.38 -17.12
C PRO A 216 7.21 0.49 -17.48
N ALA A 217 7.00 -0.82 -17.45
CA ALA A 217 7.98 -1.84 -17.85
C ALA A 217 8.23 -1.81 -19.35
#